data_b6d0a7b0455e806b0217458099414cf6
#
_entry.id   b6d0a7b0455e806b0217458099414cf6
#
_cell.length_a   1.000
_cell.length_b   1.000
_cell.length_c   1.000
_cell.angle_alpha   90.00
_cell.angle_beta   90.00
_cell.angle_gamma   90.00
#
_symmetry.space_group_name_H-M   'P 1'
#
loop_
_entity.id
_entity.type
_entity.pdbx_description
1 polymer ?
#
loop_
_entity_poly.entity_id
_entity_poly.type
_entity_poly.pdbx_seq_one_letter_code
_entity_poly.pdbx_strand_id
1 'polypeptide(L)'
;MQPLLTIIELSHSFGGLKALTDFSLEIFPGELVGLIGPNGAGKTTVFNLITGVFPISAGAITFRGEDICDWRSHRITAAGIARTFQNIRLFKELSVLDNVRLGAFAQHRYSLLDALRRSQRFTASEQEVTRQAFELLERFNLTHYAHTPAQHLAYGEQRRIEMARALISRPQLLLLDEPAAGMNSSETEDLIRRIRQLQADFALTILLIEHQMRVVVNLCQRLTVLDFGQTIASGTPLAIQRHPKVLEAYLGTDGGLESDAPEPDEGTP
;
A
#
# COMPACT_ATOMS: atom_id res chain seq x y z
N MET A 1 -23.94 -2.83 -1.68
CA MET A 1 -22.78 -3.33 -0.88
C MET A 1 -22.26 -2.14 -0.10
N GLN A 2 -21.92 -2.29 1.18
CA GLN A 2 -21.42 -1.16 1.97
C GLN A 2 -19.91 -0.98 1.68
N PRO A 3 -19.41 0.25 1.48
CA PRO A 3 -17.98 0.49 1.28
C PRO A 3 -17.16 0.09 2.52
N LEU A 4 -15.95 -0.41 2.29
CA LEU A 4 -14.98 -0.72 3.33
C LEU A 4 -14.32 0.54 3.88
N LEU A 5 -13.93 1.45 2.97
CA LEU A 5 -13.39 2.77 3.27
C LEU A 5 -14.21 3.82 2.57
N THR A 6 -14.60 4.88 3.29
CA THR A 6 -15.26 6.07 2.72
C THR A 6 -14.49 7.31 3.16
N ILE A 7 -14.15 8.15 2.22
CA ILE A 7 -13.53 9.46 2.42
C ILE A 7 -14.49 10.50 1.86
N ILE A 8 -14.84 11.51 2.65
CA ILE A 8 -15.79 12.56 2.26
C ILE A 8 -15.12 13.92 2.46
N GLU A 9 -15.01 14.68 1.36
CA GLU A 9 -14.55 16.08 1.32
C GLU A 9 -13.28 16.34 2.12
N LEU A 10 -12.34 15.39 2.06
CA LEU A 10 -11.11 15.43 2.84
C LEU A 10 -10.21 16.57 2.35
N SER A 11 -9.87 17.50 3.23
CA SER A 11 -8.99 18.62 2.93
C SER A 11 -7.85 18.72 3.95
N HIS A 12 -6.65 19.08 3.46
CA HIS A 12 -5.46 19.22 4.30
C HIS A 12 -4.51 20.30 3.77
N SER A 13 -3.94 21.06 4.69
CA SER A 13 -3.00 22.13 4.36
C SER A 13 -1.73 22.06 5.20
N PHE A 14 -0.58 22.31 4.60
CA PHE A 14 0.70 22.50 5.27
C PHE A 14 1.02 23.99 5.33
N GLY A 15 0.81 24.62 6.49
CA GLY A 15 0.88 26.09 6.57
C GLY A 15 -0.10 26.73 5.60
N GLY A 16 0.40 27.55 4.66
CA GLY A 16 -0.42 28.22 3.64
C GLY A 16 -0.68 27.40 2.36
N LEU A 17 -0.04 26.22 2.20
CA LEU A 17 -0.16 25.41 0.99
C LEU A 17 -1.28 24.38 1.17
N LYS A 18 -2.32 24.44 0.33
CA LYS A 18 -3.36 23.41 0.25
C LYS A 18 -2.81 22.20 -0.49
N ALA A 19 -2.62 21.09 0.23
CA ALA A 19 -2.12 19.84 -0.32
C ALA A 19 -3.24 18.89 -0.76
N LEU A 20 -4.45 19.08 -0.24
CA LEU A 20 -5.64 18.32 -0.60
C LEU A 20 -6.88 19.21 -0.43
N THR A 21 -7.81 19.16 -1.39
CA THR A 21 -9.05 19.97 -1.38
C THR A 21 -10.21 19.07 -1.78
N ASP A 22 -11.18 18.91 -0.86
CA ASP A 22 -12.46 18.24 -1.05
C ASP A 22 -12.37 16.84 -1.70
N PHE A 23 -11.32 16.10 -1.34
CA PHE A 23 -11.07 14.76 -1.88
C PHE A 23 -12.08 13.77 -1.30
N SER A 24 -12.76 13.05 -2.20
CA SER A 24 -13.72 12.01 -1.84
C SER A 24 -13.42 10.71 -2.57
N LEU A 25 -13.52 9.58 -1.86
CA LEU A 25 -13.24 8.24 -2.39
C LEU A 25 -14.01 7.19 -1.60
N GLU A 26 -14.60 6.24 -2.29
CA GLU A 26 -15.15 5.02 -1.70
C GLU A 26 -14.40 3.81 -2.21
N ILE A 27 -14.13 2.84 -1.35
CA ILE A 27 -13.48 1.57 -1.71
C ILE A 27 -14.33 0.43 -1.15
N PHE A 28 -14.70 -0.51 -2.02
CA PHE A 28 -15.52 -1.66 -1.65
C PHE A 28 -14.66 -2.88 -1.30
N PRO A 29 -15.17 -3.81 -0.46
CA PRO A 29 -14.44 -5.03 -0.12
C PRO A 29 -13.99 -5.82 -1.35
N GLY A 30 -12.71 -6.21 -1.39
CA GLY A 30 -12.10 -6.96 -2.49
C GLY A 30 -11.73 -6.10 -3.73
N GLU A 31 -11.99 -4.80 -3.72
CA GLU A 31 -11.64 -3.90 -4.82
C GLU A 31 -10.14 -3.54 -4.79
N LEU A 32 -9.53 -3.42 -5.97
CA LEU A 32 -8.20 -2.83 -6.15
C LEU A 32 -8.36 -1.51 -6.89
N VAL A 33 -8.20 -0.42 -6.14
CA VAL A 33 -8.34 0.97 -6.62
C VAL A 33 -6.98 1.60 -6.74
N GLY A 34 -6.73 2.31 -7.84
CA GLY A 34 -5.52 3.11 -8.05
C GLY A 34 -5.76 4.59 -7.76
N LEU A 35 -4.84 5.20 -7.04
CA LEU A 35 -4.73 6.64 -6.86
C LEU A 35 -3.50 7.14 -7.61
N ILE A 36 -3.72 7.81 -8.73
CA ILE A 36 -2.65 8.26 -9.62
C ILE A 36 -2.62 9.78 -9.75
N GLY A 37 -1.60 10.31 -10.39
CA GLY A 37 -1.42 11.75 -10.62
C GLY A 37 0.05 12.15 -10.62
N PRO A 38 0.38 13.37 -11.05
CA PRO A 38 1.75 13.88 -11.06
C PRO A 38 2.42 13.90 -9.68
N ASN A 39 3.74 14.10 -9.65
CA ASN A 39 4.47 14.29 -8.40
C ASN A 39 3.98 15.56 -7.71
N GLY A 40 3.77 15.48 -6.40
CA GLY A 40 3.19 16.59 -5.64
C GLY A 40 1.67 16.73 -5.71
N ALA A 41 0.95 15.89 -6.45
CA ALA A 41 -0.51 15.95 -6.57
C ALA A 41 -1.29 15.69 -5.27
N GLY A 42 -0.65 15.24 -4.18
CA GLY A 42 -1.31 14.98 -2.89
C GLY A 42 -1.54 13.51 -2.56
N LYS A 43 -1.12 12.57 -3.42
CA LYS A 43 -1.34 11.11 -3.24
C LYS A 43 -0.82 10.59 -1.88
N THR A 44 0.43 10.88 -1.54
CA THR A 44 1.04 10.48 -0.26
C THR A 44 0.37 11.16 0.93
N THR A 45 -0.16 12.38 0.75
CA THR A 45 -0.96 13.07 1.77
C THR A 45 -2.23 12.29 2.09
N VAL A 46 -2.95 11.77 1.09
CA VAL A 46 -4.12 10.89 1.29
C VAL A 46 -3.73 9.67 2.13
N PHE A 47 -2.64 8.98 1.80
CA PHE A 47 -2.18 7.82 2.58
C PHE A 47 -1.82 8.19 4.02
N ASN A 48 -1.17 9.34 4.22
CA ASN A 48 -0.79 9.81 5.56
C ASN A 48 -2.02 10.14 6.42
N LEU A 49 -3.08 10.70 5.81
CA LEU A 49 -4.35 10.98 6.49
C LEU A 49 -5.10 9.68 6.84
N ILE A 50 -5.23 8.74 5.89
CA ILE A 50 -5.86 7.42 6.13
C ILE A 50 -5.15 6.66 7.27
N THR A 51 -3.83 6.77 7.35
CA THR A 51 -3.02 6.03 8.34
C THR A 51 -2.79 6.79 9.65
N GLY A 52 -3.41 7.97 9.83
CA GLY A 52 -3.30 8.77 11.06
C GLY A 52 -1.88 9.29 11.33
N VAL A 53 -1.07 9.45 10.29
CA VAL A 53 0.25 10.11 10.36
C VAL A 53 0.06 11.63 10.44
N PHE A 54 -0.94 12.16 9.72
CA PHE A 54 -1.36 13.54 9.82
C PHE A 54 -2.76 13.64 10.42
N PRO A 55 -3.05 14.68 11.22
CA PRO A 55 -4.39 14.96 11.67
C PRO A 55 -5.27 15.42 10.50
N ILE A 56 -6.54 15.09 10.54
CA ILE A 56 -7.52 15.54 9.54
C ILE A 56 -7.89 16.99 9.87
N SER A 57 -7.80 17.88 8.87
CA SER A 57 -8.14 19.29 9.02
C SER A 57 -9.62 19.56 8.73
N ALA A 58 -10.16 18.91 7.71
CA ALA A 58 -11.58 18.97 7.34
C ALA A 58 -11.98 17.70 6.55
N GLY A 59 -13.26 17.38 6.54
CA GLY A 59 -13.81 16.16 5.94
C GLY A 59 -13.88 15.01 6.94
N ALA A 60 -14.16 13.81 6.44
CA ALA A 60 -14.31 12.61 7.26
C ALA A 60 -13.71 11.38 6.59
N ILE A 61 -13.20 10.44 7.38
CA ILE A 61 -12.77 9.11 6.93
C ILE A 61 -13.48 8.07 7.82
N THR A 62 -14.23 7.18 7.19
CA THR A 62 -14.83 6.03 7.86
C THR A 62 -14.25 4.73 7.33
N PHE A 63 -13.95 3.80 8.24
CA PHE A 63 -13.51 2.44 7.91
C PHE A 63 -14.46 1.44 8.54
N ARG A 64 -15.08 0.58 7.71
CA ARG A 64 -16.12 -0.37 8.16
C ARG A 64 -17.30 0.32 8.85
N GLY A 65 -17.62 1.56 8.43
CA GLY A 65 -18.67 2.37 9.04
C GLY A 65 -18.30 3.06 10.35
N GLU A 66 -17.07 2.87 10.86
CA GLU A 66 -16.56 3.57 12.04
C GLU A 66 -15.74 4.79 11.63
N ASP A 67 -15.97 5.94 12.27
CA ASP A 67 -15.15 7.14 12.09
C ASP A 67 -13.75 6.91 12.67
N ILE A 68 -12.72 7.13 11.85
CA ILE A 68 -11.31 6.94 12.20
C ILE A 68 -10.51 8.25 12.25
N CYS A 69 -11.14 9.41 12.11
CA CYS A 69 -10.49 10.71 11.98
C CYS A 69 -9.52 11.02 13.13
N ASP A 70 -9.91 10.68 14.37
CA ASP A 70 -9.10 10.94 15.57
C ASP A 70 -8.26 9.74 16.02
N TRP A 71 -8.18 8.70 15.18
CA TRP A 71 -7.46 7.50 15.57
C TRP A 71 -5.95 7.66 15.34
N ARG A 72 -5.17 7.19 16.31
CA ARG A 72 -3.72 7.06 16.16
C ARG A 72 -3.37 5.89 15.23
N SER A 73 -2.25 5.97 14.54
CA SER A 73 -1.79 4.98 13.55
C SER A 73 -1.84 3.53 14.07
N HIS A 74 -1.46 3.27 15.33
CA HIS A 74 -1.49 1.92 15.88
C HIS A 74 -2.92 1.35 16.01
N ARG A 75 -3.93 2.21 16.30
CA ARG A 75 -5.33 1.81 16.34
C ARG A 75 -5.87 1.52 14.95
N ILE A 76 -5.49 2.33 13.97
CA ILE A 76 -5.83 2.14 12.55
C ILE A 76 -5.27 0.81 12.05
N THR A 77 -4.00 0.50 12.37
CA THR A 77 -3.38 -0.78 12.01
C THR A 77 -4.08 -1.95 12.71
N ALA A 78 -4.42 -1.83 13.99
CA ALA A 78 -5.15 -2.86 14.73
C ALA A 78 -6.58 -3.09 14.19
N ALA A 79 -7.20 -2.08 13.59
CA ALA A 79 -8.50 -2.20 12.93
C ALA A 79 -8.45 -2.92 11.58
N GLY A 80 -7.28 -3.09 10.99
CA GLY A 80 -7.09 -3.84 9.75
C GLY A 80 -6.68 -3.02 8.53
N ILE A 81 -6.07 -1.83 8.72
CA ILE A 81 -5.44 -1.07 7.65
C ILE A 81 -3.93 -1.22 7.78
N ALA A 82 -3.27 -1.80 6.77
CA ALA A 82 -1.80 -1.87 6.70
C ALA A 82 -1.28 -1.06 5.53
N ARG A 83 -0.01 -0.61 5.62
CA ARG A 83 0.66 0.18 4.57
C ARG A 83 2.08 -0.30 4.35
N THR A 84 2.50 -0.36 3.09
CA THR A 84 3.90 -0.34 2.68
C THR A 84 4.33 1.09 2.41
N PHE A 85 5.64 1.34 2.35
CA PHE A 85 6.18 2.67 2.12
C PHE A 85 6.99 2.70 0.83
N GLN A 86 7.02 3.84 0.14
CA GLN A 86 7.85 4.05 -1.05
C GLN A 86 9.32 3.72 -0.77
N ASN A 87 9.88 4.26 0.31
CA ASN A 87 11.19 3.86 0.81
C ASN A 87 11.04 2.71 1.80
N ILE A 88 11.71 1.61 1.57
CA ILE A 88 11.68 0.43 2.43
C ILE A 88 12.03 0.79 3.88
N ARG A 89 11.10 0.50 4.80
CA ARG A 89 11.27 0.79 6.24
C ARG A 89 11.44 -0.51 7.03
N LEU A 90 12.49 -1.26 6.73
CA LEU A 90 12.88 -2.42 7.53
C LEU A 90 13.81 -2.04 8.67
N PHE A 91 13.76 -2.81 9.75
CA PHE A 91 14.77 -2.79 10.78
C PHE A 91 15.99 -3.55 10.24
N LYS A 92 16.97 -2.80 9.76
CA LYS A 92 18.09 -3.31 8.96
C LYS A 92 18.90 -4.39 9.65
N GLU A 93 19.11 -4.26 10.96
CA GLU A 93 19.91 -5.17 11.76
C GLU A 93 19.14 -6.39 12.27
N LEU A 94 17.81 -6.33 12.25
CA LEU A 94 16.97 -7.47 12.62
C LEU A 94 16.90 -8.49 11.49
N SER A 95 16.71 -9.75 11.89
CA SER A 95 16.50 -10.84 10.94
C SER A 95 15.25 -10.61 10.09
N VAL A 96 15.18 -11.29 8.94
CA VAL A 96 13.99 -11.31 8.08
C VAL A 96 12.77 -11.77 8.89
N LEU A 97 12.90 -12.84 9.65
CA LEU A 97 11.85 -13.38 10.50
C LEU A 97 11.36 -12.35 11.53
N ASP A 98 12.28 -11.68 12.23
CA ASP A 98 11.91 -10.69 13.25
C ASP A 98 11.25 -9.45 12.64
N ASN A 99 11.70 -9.02 11.46
CA ASN A 99 11.02 -7.95 10.72
C ASN A 99 9.56 -8.30 10.43
N VAL A 100 9.28 -9.52 10.00
CA VAL A 100 7.89 -9.96 9.73
C VAL A 100 7.11 -10.05 11.04
N ARG A 101 7.66 -10.69 12.08
CA ARG A 101 7.02 -10.84 13.39
C ARG A 101 6.58 -9.51 14.01
N LEU A 102 7.39 -8.45 13.85
CA LEU A 102 7.04 -7.11 14.34
C LEU A 102 5.74 -6.56 13.73
N GLY A 103 5.37 -6.97 12.51
CA GLY A 103 4.09 -6.59 11.90
C GLY A 103 2.86 -7.12 12.63
N ALA A 104 3.00 -8.20 13.41
CA ALA A 104 1.90 -8.77 14.20
C ALA A 104 1.65 -8.03 15.52
N PHE A 105 2.53 -7.12 15.94
CA PHE A 105 2.49 -6.50 17.27
C PHE A 105 1.18 -5.78 17.59
N ALA A 106 0.56 -5.15 16.59
CA ALA A 106 -0.71 -4.44 16.77
C ALA A 106 -1.90 -5.37 17.12
N GLN A 107 -1.79 -6.67 16.87
CA GLN A 107 -2.86 -7.65 17.11
C GLN A 107 -2.68 -8.45 18.40
N HIS A 108 -1.46 -8.45 18.98
CA HIS A 108 -1.17 -9.25 20.17
C HIS A 108 -1.63 -8.56 21.45
N ARG A 109 -2.49 -9.27 22.18
CA ARG A 109 -3.09 -8.81 23.44
C ARG A 109 -2.51 -9.57 24.63
N TYR A 110 -1.22 -9.44 24.90
CA TYR A 110 -0.67 -9.86 26.18
C TYR A 110 -0.22 -8.64 26.98
N SER A 111 -0.34 -8.74 28.31
CA SER A 111 0.10 -7.67 29.20
C SER A 111 1.61 -7.68 29.39
N LEU A 112 2.20 -6.57 29.79
CA LEU A 112 3.61 -6.51 30.17
C LEU A 112 3.96 -7.54 31.28
N LEU A 113 3.01 -7.81 32.17
CA LEU A 113 3.17 -8.81 33.23
C LEU A 113 3.23 -10.25 32.66
N ASP A 114 2.44 -10.54 31.61
CA ASP A 114 2.50 -11.83 30.91
C ASP A 114 3.84 -12.04 30.23
N ALA A 115 4.38 -11.00 29.61
CA ALA A 115 5.69 -11.05 28.97
C ALA A 115 6.82 -11.23 29.99
N LEU A 116 6.81 -10.48 31.11
CA LEU A 116 7.79 -10.58 32.19
C LEU A 116 7.79 -11.96 32.84
N ARG A 117 6.61 -12.55 33.07
CA ARG A 117 6.47 -13.88 33.68
C ARG A 117 6.62 -15.03 32.70
N ARG A 118 6.81 -14.75 31.41
CA ARG A 118 6.78 -15.74 30.33
C ARG A 118 5.59 -16.70 30.47
N SER A 119 4.41 -16.12 30.70
CA SER A 119 3.18 -16.91 30.90
C SER A 119 2.92 -17.85 29.71
N GLN A 120 2.14 -18.91 29.92
CA GLN A 120 1.77 -19.83 28.85
C GLN A 120 1.06 -19.08 27.69
N ARG A 121 0.28 -18.04 28.01
CA ARG A 121 -0.36 -17.17 27.00
C ARG A 121 0.65 -16.44 26.14
N PHE A 122 1.67 -15.86 26.77
CA PHE A 122 2.75 -15.19 26.07
C PHE A 122 3.49 -16.18 25.16
N THR A 123 3.94 -17.32 25.69
CA THR A 123 4.69 -18.33 24.93
C THR A 123 3.88 -18.87 23.74
N ALA A 124 2.61 -19.20 23.95
CA ALA A 124 1.71 -19.67 22.88
C ALA A 124 1.50 -18.59 21.80
N SER A 125 1.32 -17.33 22.20
CA SER A 125 1.17 -16.21 21.26
C SER A 125 2.43 -16.02 20.41
N GLU A 126 3.63 -16.03 21.02
CA GLU A 126 4.89 -15.88 20.31
C GLU A 126 5.15 -17.04 19.34
N GLN A 127 4.78 -18.27 19.72
CA GLN A 127 4.89 -19.44 18.85
C GLN A 127 3.94 -19.31 17.63
N GLU A 128 2.73 -18.86 17.85
CA GLU A 128 1.75 -18.66 16.78
C GLU A 128 2.20 -17.56 15.81
N VAL A 129 2.71 -16.43 16.30
CA VAL A 129 3.31 -15.39 15.45
C VAL A 129 4.45 -15.92 14.63
N THR A 130 5.33 -16.68 15.27
CA THR A 130 6.49 -17.25 14.59
C THR A 130 6.04 -18.22 13.48
N ARG A 131 5.04 -19.07 13.75
CA ARG A 131 4.45 -19.96 12.74
C ARG A 131 3.88 -19.18 11.57
N GLN A 132 3.04 -18.16 11.82
CA GLN A 132 2.47 -17.31 10.78
C GLN A 132 3.54 -16.56 9.98
N ALA A 133 4.58 -16.08 10.64
CA ALA A 133 5.70 -15.44 9.97
C ALA A 133 6.42 -16.39 9.01
N PHE A 134 6.68 -17.64 9.41
CA PHE A 134 7.27 -18.65 8.54
C PHE A 134 6.36 -18.99 7.35
N GLU A 135 5.06 -19.10 7.53
CA GLU A 135 4.10 -19.33 6.44
C GLU A 135 4.12 -18.20 5.40
N LEU A 136 4.23 -16.94 5.87
CA LEU A 136 4.40 -15.81 4.96
C LEU A 136 5.76 -15.84 4.27
N LEU A 137 6.86 -16.12 4.99
CA LEU A 137 8.18 -16.24 4.39
C LEU A 137 8.23 -17.32 3.30
N GLU A 138 7.55 -18.43 3.49
CA GLU A 138 7.42 -19.48 2.48
C GLU A 138 6.69 -18.96 1.22
N ARG A 139 5.54 -18.29 1.38
CA ARG A 139 4.80 -17.68 0.26
C ARG A 139 5.61 -16.67 -0.53
N PHE A 140 6.52 -15.95 0.14
CA PHE A 140 7.41 -14.98 -0.50
C PHE A 140 8.75 -15.55 -0.96
N ASN A 141 8.98 -16.89 -0.82
CA ASN A 141 10.25 -17.56 -1.10
C ASN A 141 11.43 -16.93 -0.31
N LEU A 142 11.23 -16.63 0.97
CA LEU A 142 12.20 -15.99 1.85
C LEU A 142 12.62 -16.86 3.04
N THR A 143 12.12 -18.09 3.15
CA THR A 143 12.37 -18.99 4.30
C THR A 143 13.87 -19.24 4.53
N HIS A 144 14.64 -19.37 3.46
CA HIS A 144 16.10 -19.59 3.53
C HIS A 144 16.87 -18.38 4.06
N TYR A 145 16.27 -17.19 4.05
CA TYR A 145 16.82 -15.97 4.64
C TYR A 145 16.27 -15.66 6.04
N ALA A 146 15.44 -16.53 6.63
CA ALA A 146 14.73 -16.23 7.88
C ALA A 146 15.58 -15.63 8.98
N HIS A 147 16.81 -16.11 9.13
CA HIS A 147 17.76 -15.66 10.17
C HIS A 147 18.82 -14.66 9.68
N THR A 148 18.75 -14.25 8.41
CA THR A 148 19.67 -13.26 7.83
C THR A 148 19.22 -11.84 8.19
N PRO A 149 20.11 -10.92 8.58
CA PRO A 149 19.78 -9.51 8.75
C PRO A 149 19.23 -8.90 7.45
N ALA A 150 18.15 -8.12 7.55
CA ALA A 150 17.45 -7.60 6.38
C ALA A 150 18.34 -6.74 5.47
N GLN A 151 19.34 -6.05 6.01
CA GLN A 151 20.27 -5.21 5.23
C GLN A 151 21.15 -5.99 4.24
N HIS A 152 21.31 -7.29 4.42
CA HIS A 152 22.14 -8.13 3.55
C HIS A 152 21.39 -8.68 2.34
N LEU A 153 20.10 -8.40 2.22
CA LEU A 153 19.26 -8.86 1.12
C LEU A 153 19.23 -7.83 -0.02
N ALA A 154 19.02 -8.30 -1.24
CA ALA A 154 18.78 -7.46 -2.39
C ALA A 154 17.48 -6.63 -2.23
N TYR A 155 17.37 -5.52 -2.95
CA TYR A 155 16.24 -4.59 -2.85
C TYR A 155 14.88 -5.29 -3.06
N GLY A 156 14.77 -6.14 -4.10
CA GLY A 156 13.52 -6.88 -4.38
C GLY A 156 13.12 -7.85 -3.26
N GLU A 157 14.10 -8.42 -2.53
CA GLU A 157 13.86 -9.28 -1.37
C GLU A 157 13.40 -8.46 -0.18
N GLN A 158 14.02 -7.29 0.05
CA GLN A 158 13.59 -6.36 1.10
C GLN A 158 12.14 -5.89 0.88
N ARG A 159 11.72 -5.61 -0.37
CA ARG A 159 10.32 -5.31 -0.71
C ARG A 159 9.40 -6.46 -0.35
N ARG A 160 9.79 -7.70 -0.63
CA ARG A 160 9.00 -8.89 -0.26
C ARG A 160 8.85 -9.02 1.25
N ILE A 161 9.90 -8.72 2.05
CA ILE A 161 9.82 -8.71 3.51
C ILE A 161 8.84 -7.62 3.99
N GLU A 162 8.88 -6.43 3.41
CA GLU A 162 7.96 -5.34 3.76
C GLU A 162 6.49 -5.74 3.52
N MET A 163 6.20 -6.39 2.40
CA MET A 163 4.86 -6.92 2.11
C MET A 163 4.47 -8.03 3.10
N ALA A 164 5.35 -8.97 3.40
CA ALA A 164 5.09 -10.01 4.39
C ALA A 164 4.83 -9.43 5.78
N ARG A 165 5.59 -8.39 6.19
CA ARG A 165 5.37 -7.65 7.44
C ARG A 165 4.02 -6.94 7.48
N ALA A 166 3.57 -6.38 6.36
CA ALA A 166 2.25 -5.76 6.30
C ALA A 166 1.12 -6.82 6.39
N LEU A 167 1.31 -7.97 5.74
CA LEU A 167 0.29 -9.03 5.66
C LEU A 167 0.13 -9.84 6.95
N ILE A 168 1.16 -9.96 7.80
CA ILE A 168 1.05 -10.70 9.07
C ILE A 168 0.01 -10.09 10.00
N SER A 169 -0.27 -8.79 9.86
CA SER A 169 -1.36 -8.11 10.57
C SER A 169 -2.76 -8.47 10.05
N ARG A 170 -2.87 -9.35 9.04
CA ARG A 170 -4.13 -9.75 8.39
C ARG A 170 -5.03 -8.57 8.05
N PRO A 171 -4.54 -7.61 7.28
CA PRO A 171 -5.30 -6.41 6.98
C PRO A 171 -6.50 -6.72 6.07
N GLN A 172 -7.56 -5.94 6.20
CA GLN A 172 -8.66 -5.92 5.24
C GLN A 172 -8.41 -4.90 4.12
N LEU A 173 -7.68 -3.82 4.44
CA LEU A 173 -7.25 -2.81 3.49
C LEU A 173 -5.72 -2.71 3.51
N LEU A 174 -5.10 -2.94 2.37
CA LEU A 174 -3.67 -2.79 2.16
C LEU A 174 -3.40 -1.56 1.28
N LEU A 175 -2.62 -0.62 1.82
CA LEU A 175 -2.16 0.56 1.11
C LEU A 175 -0.77 0.28 0.54
N LEU A 176 -0.65 0.27 -0.79
CA LEU A 176 0.61 0.06 -1.50
C LEU A 176 1.11 1.38 -2.08
N ASP A 177 2.29 1.83 -1.64
CA ASP A 177 2.88 3.12 -2.02
C ASP A 177 4.05 2.88 -2.97
N GLU A 178 3.82 3.09 -4.28
CA GLU A 178 4.76 2.91 -5.39
C GLU A 178 5.56 1.58 -5.31
N PRO A 179 4.87 0.43 -5.28
CA PRO A 179 5.55 -0.85 -5.07
C PRO A 179 6.48 -1.25 -6.23
N ALA A 180 6.29 -0.70 -7.43
CA ALA A 180 7.11 -0.99 -8.62
C ALA A 180 8.29 -0.02 -8.79
N ALA A 181 8.49 0.96 -7.88
CA ALA A 181 9.55 1.94 -8.02
C ALA A 181 10.94 1.26 -8.07
N GLY A 182 11.74 1.61 -9.11
CA GLY A 182 13.08 1.08 -9.32
C GLY A 182 13.15 -0.35 -9.86
N MET A 183 12.02 -0.94 -10.26
CA MET A 183 11.96 -2.29 -10.85
C MET A 183 12.08 -2.25 -12.37
N ASN A 184 12.76 -3.25 -12.93
CA ASN A 184 12.75 -3.49 -14.37
C ASN A 184 11.43 -4.15 -14.83
N SER A 185 11.22 -4.29 -16.16
CA SER A 185 9.97 -4.82 -16.71
C SER A 185 9.64 -6.24 -16.23
N SER A 186 10.63 -7.12 -16.10
CA SER A 186 10.42 -8.51 -15.61
C SER A 186 10.04 -8.53 -14.13
N GLU A 187 10.70 -7.73 -13.30
CA GLU A 187 10.39 -7.59 -11.88
C GLU A 187 8.99 -7.00 -11.66
N THR A 188 8.60 -6.04 -12.51
CA THR A 188 7.27 -5.43 -12.50
C THR A 188 6.18 -6.47 -12.81
N GLU A 189 6.39 -7.34 -13.81
CA GLU A 189 5.45 -8.42 -14.11
C GLU A 189 5.31 -9.42 -12.95
N ASP A 190 6.42 -9.78 -12.33
CA ASP A 190 6.43 -10.64 -11.15
C ASP A 190 5.66 -10.00 -9.99
N LEU A 191 5.84 -8.71 -9.76
CA LEU A 191 5.12 -7.94 -8.77
C LEU A 191 3.61 -7.94 -9.04
N ILE A 192 3.18 -7.67 -10.28
CA ILE A 192 1.77 -7.70 -10.68
C ILE A 192 1.14 -9.06 -10.39
N ARG A 193 1.80 -10.15 -10.78
CA ARG A 193 1.32 -11.51 -10.51
C ARG A 193 1.18 -11.77 -9.01
N ARG A 194 2.17 -11.36 -8.21
CA ARG A 194 2.16 -11.52 -6.75
C ARG A 194 1.05 -10.74 -6.09
N ILE A 195 0.85 -9.46 -6.46
CA ILE A 195 -0.22 -8.64 -5.89
C ILE A 195 -1.59 -9.27 -6.17
N ARG A 196 -1.84 -9.76 -7.40
CA ARG A 196 -3.09 -10.46 -7.74
C ARG A 196 -3.28 -11.74 -6.92
N GLN A 197 -2.23 -12.52 -6.77
CA GLN A 197 -2.27 -13.75 -5.96
C GLN A 197 -2.56 -13.42 -4.49
N LEU A 198 -1.88 -12.44 -3.92
CA LEU A 198 -2.10 -12.01 -2.53
C LEU A 198 -3.51 -11.47 -2.33
N GLN A 199 -4.04 -10.69 -3.29
CA GLN A 199 -5.42 -10.21 -3.23
C GLN A 199 -6.40 -11.36 -3.16
N ALA A 200 -6.22 -12.41 -3.99
CA ALA A 200 -7.08 -13.59 -4.00
C ALA A 200 -6.91 -14.43 -2.72
N ASP A 201 -5.67 -14.74 -2.31
CA ASP A 201 -5.37 -15.62 -1.18
C ASP A 201 -5.84 -15.04 0.16
N PHE A 202 -5.77 -13.73 0.34
CA PHE A 202 -6.12 -13.04 1.58
C PHE A 202 -7.43 -12.25 1.50
N ALA A 203 -8.16 -12.32 0.39
CA ALA A 203 -9.37 -11.52 0.12
C ALA A 203 -9.15 -10.02 0.40
N LEU A 204 -7.99 -9.48 -0.03
CA LEU A 204 -7.58 -8.12 0.26
C LEU A 204 -8.35 -7.10 -0.56
N THR A 205 -8.66 -5.98 0.10
CA THR A 205 -8.95 -4.72 -0.57
C THR A 205 -7.66 -3.93 -0.66
N ILE A 206 -7.35 -3.34 -1.81
CA ILE A 206 -6.07 -2.66 -2.03
C ILE A 206 -6.31 -1.25 -2.55
N LEU A 207 -5.67 -0.25 -1.94
CA LEU A 207 -5.49 1.08 -2.52
C LEU A 207 -4.03 1.24 -2.92
N LEU A 208 -3.79 1.47 -4.20
CA LEU A 208 -2.48 1.51 -4.83
C LEU A 208 -2.14 2.94 -5.26
N ILE A 209 -1.01 3.48 -4.82
CA ILE A 209 -0.38 4.65 -5.46
C ILE A 209 0.66 4.12 -6.43
N GLU A 210 0.55 4.53 -7.69
CA GLU A 210 1.52 4.19 -8.75
C GLU A 210 1.52 5.27 -9.83
N HIS A 211 2.64 5.38 -10.53
CA HIS A 211 2.81 6.24 -11.69
C HIS A 211 3.07 5.44 -12.98
N GLN A 212 3.45 4.17 -12.87
CA GLN A 212 3.64 3.28 -14.01
C GLN A 212 2.28 2.79 -14.52
N MET A 213 1.86 3.28 -15.70
CA MET A 213 0.56 2.92 -16.29
C MET A 213 0.41 1.42 -16.52
N ARG A 214 1.50 0.71 -16.85
CA ARG A 214 1.50 -0.75 -17.01
C ARG A 214 1.02 -1.47 -15.75
N VAL A 215 1.47 -1.06 -14.57
CA VAL A 215 1.05 -1.64 -13.29
C VAL A 215 -0.42 -1.35 -13.02
N VAL A 216 -0.81 -0.08 -13.18
CA VAL A 216 -2.15 0.41 -12.86
C VAL A 216 -3.22 -0.24 -13.74
N VAL A 217 -2.98 -0.30 -15.06
CA VAL A 217 -3.92 -0.92 -16.02
C VAL A 217 -4.08 -2.42 -15.77
N ASN A 218 -3.00 -3.09 -15.37
CA ASN A 218 -3.05 -4.53 -15.11
C ASN A 218 -3.66 -4.88 -13.75
N LEU A 219 -3.60 -4.01 -12.76
CA LEU A 219 -4.07 -4.34 -11.41
C LEU A 219 -5.43 -3.73 -11.07
N CYS A 220 -5.65 -2.45 -11.40
CA CYS A 220 -6.77 -1.69 -10.87
C CYS A 220 -8.05 -1.91 -11.66
N GLN A 221 -9.16 -2.07 -10.96
CA GLN A 221 -10.50 -2.04 -11.56
C GLN A 221 -10.95 -0.59 -11.81
N ARG A 222 -10.52 0.33 -10.94
CA ARG A 222 -10.90 1.75 -10.99
C ARG A 222 -9.71 2.62 -10.58
N LEU A 223 -9.65 3.81 -11.19
CA LEU A 223 -8.65 4.83 -10.90
C LEU A 223 -9.31 6.11 -10.44
N THR A 224 -8.64 6.80 -9.54
CA THR A 224 -8.89 8.20 -9.19
C THR A 224 -7.63 8.99 -9.47
N VAL A 225 -7.75 10.07 -10.21
CA VAL A 225 -6.62 10.92 -10.61
C VAL A 225 -6.63 12.20 -9.81
N LEU A 226 -5.54 12.45 -9.08
CA LEU A 226 -5.30 13.70 -8.37
C LEU A 226 -4.37 14.60 -9.18
N ASP A 227 -4.68 15.89 -9.17
CA ASP A 227 -3.79 16.95 -9.63
C ASP A 227 -3.95 18.17 -8.70
N PHE A 228 -2.83 18.76 -8.24
CA PHE A 228 -2.80 19.85 -7.27
C PHE A 228 -3.79 19.71 -6.10
N GLY A 229 -3.88 18.50 -5.54
CA GLY A 229 -4.76 18.18 -4.41
C GLY A 229 -6.23 18.02 -4.73
N GLN A 230 -6.63 18.04 -6.00
CA GLN A 230 -8.03 17.90 -6.45
C GLN A 230 -8.20 16.66 -7.32
N THR A 231 -9.38 16.03 -7.23
CA THR A 231 -9.75 14.95 -8.16
C THR A 231 -10.12 15.53 -9.51
N ILE A 232 -9.34 15.21 -10.56
CA ILE A 232 -9.62 15.66 -11.94
C ILE A 232 -10.36 14.64 -12.78
N ALA A 233 -10.27 13.34 -12.44
CA ALA A 233 -10.99 12.26 -13.11
C ALA A 233 -11.11 11.03 -12.21
N SER A 234 -12.16 10.21 -12.43
CA SER A 234 -12.30 8.87 -11.86
C SER A 234 -12.99 7.96 -12.87
N GLY A 235 -12.55 6.70 -12.97
CA GLY A 235 -13.12 5.73 -13.92
C GLY A 235 -12.27 4.50 -14.12
N THR A 236 -12.59 3.69 -15.14
CA THR A 236 -11.77 2.54 -15.52
C THR A 236 -10.40 2.98 -16.06
N PRO A 237 -9.35 2.15 -15.95
CA PRO A 237 -8.03 2.48 -16.48
C PRO A 237 -8.05 2.94 -17.93
N LEU A 238 -8.84 2.27 -18.81
CA LEU A 238 -8.96 2.63 -20.22
C LEU A 238 -9.62 4.00 -20.43
N ALA A 239 -10.62 4.36 -19.62
CA ALA A 239 -11.27 5.67 -19.70
C ALA A 239 -10.31 6.78 -19.25
N ILE A 240 -9.54 6.53 -18.19
CA ILE A 240 -8.56 7.48 -17.63
C ILE A 240 -7.42 7.75 -18.62
N GLN A 241 -6.90 6.74 -19.29
CA GLN A 241 -5.83 6.91 -20.30
C GLN A 241 -6.22 7.86 -21.46
N ARG A 242 -7.51 7.98 -21.77
CA ARG A 242 -8.02 8.83 -22.85
C ARG A 242 -8.62 10.15 -22.36
N HIS A 243 -8.58 10.39 -21.05
CA HIS A 243 -9.24 11.56 -20.46
C HIS A 243 -8.41 12.83 -20.71
N PRO A 244 -8.98 13.88 -21.38
CA PRO A 244 -8.20 15.07 -21.80
C PRO A 244 -7.47 15.76 -20.66
N LYS A 245 -8.15 16.00 -19.51
CA LYS A 245 -7.52 16.63 -18.34
C LYS A 245 -6.38 15.81 -17.74
N VAL A 246 -6.45 14.47 -17.85
CA VAL A 246 -5.39 13.59 -17.36
C VAL A 246 -4.18 13.69 -18.27
N LEU A 247 -4.37 13.66 -19.58
CA LEU A 247 -3.30 13.86 -20.55
C LEU A 247 -2.61 15.23 -20.36
N GLU A 248 -3.39 16.28 -20.17
CA GLU A 248 -2.87 17.64 -19.92
C GLU A 248 -2.04 17.70 -18.63
N ALA A 249 -2.51 17.10 -17.52
CA ALA A 249 -1.80 17.07 -16.25
C ALA A 249 -0.46 16.35 -16.31
N TYR A 250 -0.35 15.31 -17.15
CA TYR A 250 0.91 14.59 -17.35
C TYR A 250 1.82 15.21 -18.41
N LEU A 251 1.28 15.88 -19.44
CA LEU A 251 2.08 16.59 -20.46
C LEU A 251 2.64 17.92 -19.97
N GLY A 252 2.00 18.54 -18.98
CA GLY A 252 2.45 19.82 -18.38
C GLY A 252 3.57 19.66 -17.34
N THR A 253 3.89 18.44 -16.92
CA THR A 253 5.05 18.11 -16.09
C THR A 253 6.09 17.42 -16.99
N ASP A 254 7.38 17.79 -16.91
CA ASP A 254 8.51 17.23 -17.68
C ASP A 254 8.73 15.70 -17.56
N GLY A 255 7.66 14.93 -17.47
CA GLY A 255 7.59 13.49 -17.37
C GLY A 255 6.39 12.99 -18.16
N GLY A 256 6.52 12.97 -19.48
CA GLY A 256 5.55 12.33 -20.35
C GLY A 256 5.28 10.89 -19.91
N LEU A 257 4.04 10.43 -20.08
CA LEU A 257 3.69 9.01 -19.97
C LEU A 257 4.70 8.24 -20.84
N GLU A 258 5.64 7.52 -20.23
CA GLU A 258 6.49 6.59 -20.97
C GLU A 258 5.54 5.63 -21.67
N SER A 259 5.35 5.88 -22.99
CA SER A 259 4.63 5.00 -23.87
C SER A 259 5.55 3.81 -24.15
N ASP A 260 5.46 2.75 -23.36
CA ASP A 260 5.88 1.40 -23.74
C ASP A 260 4.93 0.91 -24.87
N ALA A 261 4.99 1.57 -26.02
CA ALA A 261 4.50 0.99 -27.26
C ALA A 261 5.54 -0.05 -27.68
N PRO A 262 5.16 -1.29 -28.03
CA PRO A 262 6.08 -2.25 -28.59
C PRO A 262 6.67 -1.66 -29.88
N GLU A 263 8.00 -1.63 -29.97
CA GLU A 263 8.71 -1.29 -31.21
C GLU A 263 8.19 -2.20 -32.33
N PRO A 264 7.87 -1.66 -33.53
CA PRO A 264 7.53 -2.49 -34.66
C PRO A 264 8.76 -3.33 -35.03
N ASP A 265 8.58 -4.64 -35.10
CA ASP A 265 9.55 -5.63 -35.56
C ASP A 265 10.05 -5.21 -36.97
N GLU A 266 11.19 -4.53 -37.03
CA GLU A 266 11.86 -4.27 -38.29
C GLU A 266 12.45 -5.59 -38.79
N GLY A 267 11.65 -6.28 -39.60
CA GLY A 267 12.10 -7.43 -40.38
C GLY A 267 13.29 -7.07 -41.22
N THR A 268 14.41 -7.70 -40.93
CA THR A 268 15.64 -7.66 -41.76
C THR A 268 15.43 -8.52 -43.00
N PRO A 269 15.90 -8.08 -44.17
CA PRO A 269 15.72 -8.75 -45.47
C PRO A 269 16.55 -10.05 -45.61
#